data_f4bbbe6b67325678115e2825f7e52d1b
#
_entry.id   f4bbbe6b67325678115e2825f7e52d1b
#
_cell.length_a   1.000
_cell.length_b   1.000
_cell.length_c   1.000
_cell.angle_alpha   90.00
_cell.angle_beta   90.00
_cell.angle_gamma   90.00
#
_symmetry.space_group_name_H-M   'P 1'
#
loop_
_entity.id
_entity.type
_entity.pdbx_description
1 polymer ?
#
loop_
_entity_poly.entity_id
_entity_poly.type
_entity_poly.pdbx_seq_one_letter_code
_entity_poly.pdbx_strand_id
1 'polypeptide(L)'
;MGQKLTKQDVRDAVQHAFEQTKAVTGGKNADYIPYLANVPSDLFGIAVCLPDGEIIAAGDTEYKFGIESVSKVPTAILTMNQYSPEEVLTKIGADATGLPFNSIMAILLEKDHPSTPLVNAGAIAACSMIKPIGKPDAKWEAIQGFIEGLCGSSVEVIDELYKSETATNFNNKSIAWLLKNYSRIYDDPDMALDLYTRQCSIGVTARQLAGG
;
A
#
# COMPACT_ATOMS: atom_id res chain seq x y z
N MET A 1 -4.61 -11.32 37.63
CA MET A 1 -4.76 -12.17 36.43
C MET A 1 -5.70 -11.44 35.47
N GLY A 2 -5.22 -11.00 34.31
CA GLY A 2 -6.10 -10.37 33.32
C GLY A 2 -7.09 -11.40 32.76
N GLN A 3 -8.33 -10.96 32.58
CA GLN A 3 -9.38 -11.78 31.98
C GLN A 3 -8.96 -12.12 30.56
N LYS A 4 -8.99 -13.38 30.15
CA LYS A 4 -8.66 -13.82 28.80
C LYS A 4 -9.80 -13.40 27.87
N LEU A 5 -9.50 -12.58 26.86
CA LEU A 5 -10.47 -12.17 25.84
C LEU A 5 -11.06 -13.40 25.14
N THR A 6 -12.38 -13.43 25.02
CA THR A 6 -13.11 -14.45 24.27
C THR A 6 -13.41 -13.94 22.86
N LYS A 7 -13.74 -14.86 21.94
CA LYS A 7 -14.21 -14.48 20.59
C LYS A 7 -15.48 -13.60 20.64
N GLN A 8 -16.33 -13.84 21.64
CA GLN A 8 -17.55 -13.04 21.82
C GLN A 8 -17.21 -11.60 22.22
N ASP A 9 -16.22 -11.40 23.10
CA ASP A 9 -15.77 -10.05 23.48
C ASP A 9 -15.27 -9.27 22.25
N VAL A 10 -14.57 -9.94 21.30
CA VAL A 10 -14.11 -9.31 20.05
C VAL A 10 -15.29 -8.99 19.12
N ARG A 11 -16.28 -9.89 18.99
CA ARG A 11 -17.49 -9.62 18.20
C ARG A 11 -18.26 -8.42 18.74
N ASP A 12 -18.44 -8.38 20.05
CA ASP A 12 -19.17 -7.28 20.72
C ASP A 12 -18.40 -5.96 20.55
N ALA A 13 -17.07 -5.99 20.63
CA ALA A 13 -16.22 -4.81 20.42
C ALA A 13 -16.28 -4.30 18.96
N VAL A 14 -16.22 -5.20 17.97
CA VAL A 14 -16.34 -4.84 16.53
C VAL A 14 -17.71 -4.24 16.25
N GLN A 15 -18.78 -4.88 16.73
CA GLN A 15 -20.14 -4.38 16.55
C GLN A 15 -20.33 -3.03 17.25
N HIS A 16 -19.86 -2.89 18.47
CA HIS A 16 -19.92 -1.63 19.20
C HIS A 16 -19.16 -0.51 18.47
N ALA A 17 -17.93 -0.76 18.04
CA ALA A 17 -17.14 0.20 17.29
C ALA A 17 -17.85 0.63 15.99
N PHE A 18 -18.41 -0.33 15.26
CA PHE A 18 -19.18 -0.05 14.05
C PHE A 18 -20.39 0.86 14.33
N GLU A 19 -21.22 0.50 15.32
CA GLU A 19 -22.41 1.30 15.68
C GLU A 19 -22.07 2.73 16.15
N GLN A 20 -20.95 2.90 16.85
CA GLN A 20 -20.50 4.21 17.33
C GLN A 20 -19.97 5.11 16.22
N THR A 21 -19.46 4.53 15.13
CA THR A 21 -18.72 5.29 14.12
C THR A 21 -19.38 5.37 12.75
N LYS A 22 -20.31 4.45 12.41
CA LYS A 22 -20.98 4.41 11.10
C LYS A 22 -21.70 5.70 10.68
N ALA A 23 -22.14 6.51 11.66
CA ALA A 23 -22.83 7.77 11.42
C ALA A 23 -21.91 9.01 11.54
N VAL A 24 -20.61 8.82 11.77
CA VAL A 24 -19.67 9.94 11.85
C VAL A 24 -19.50 10.55 10.46
N THR A 25 -19.78 11.84 10.34
CA THR A 25 -19.62 12.64 9.12
C THR A 25 -18.51 13.68 9.29
N GLY A 26 -18.09 14.33 8.20
CA GLY A 26 -17.06 15.36 8.23
C GLY A 26 -15.74 14.95 7.60
N GLY A 27 -15.61 13.68 7.16
CA GLY A 27 -14.55 13.24 6.27
C GLY A 27 -14.79 13.68 4.83
N LYS A 28 -13.76 13.56 4.00
CA LYS A 28 -13.80 13.84 2.55
C LYS A 28 -13.02 12.76 1.82
N ASN A 29 -13.56 12.30 0.68
CA ASN A 29 -12.81 11.41 -0.21
C ASN A 29 -11.52 12.07 -0.67
N ALA A 30 -10.50 11.26 -0.95
CA ALA A 30 -9.28 11.73 -1.60
C ALA A 30 -9.65 12.28 -2.99
N ASP A 31 -9.42 13.58 -3.23
CA ASP A 31 -9.85 14.28 -4.45
C ASP A 31 -8.72 14.55 -5.43
N TYR A 32 -7.49 14.21 -5.07
CA TYR A 32 -6.32 14.33 -5.94
C TYR A 32 -6.22 13.21 -7.01
N ILE A 33 -7.02 12.14 -6.86
CA ILE A 33 -7.23 11.10 -7.87
C ILE A 33 -8.72 11.12 -8.23
N PRO A 34 -9.10 11.48 -9.48
CA PRO A 34 -10.51 11.64 -9.87
C PRO A 34 -11.40 10.43 -9.61
N TYR A 35 -10.85 9.21 -9.76
CA TYR A 35 -11.58 7.98 -9.44
C TYR A 35 -11.99 7.96 -7.97
N LEU A 36 -11.05 8.23 -7.05
CA LEU A 36 -11.31 8.19 -5.60
C LEU A 36 -12.30 9.26 -5.15
N ALA A 37 -12.32 10.42 -5.81
CA ALA A 37 -13.27 11.48 -5.52
C ALA A 37 -14.74 11.05 -5.73
N ASN A 38 -14.98 10.07 -6.60
CA ASN A 38 -16.31 9.59 -7.00
C ASN A 38 -16.72 8.28 -6.30
N VAL A 39 -15.89 7.71 -5.42
CA VAL A 39 -16.27 6.54 -4.60
C VAL A 39 -17.38 6.93 -3.63
N PRO A 40 -18.40 6.09 -3.37
CA PRO A 40 -19.41 6.39 -2.36
C PRO A 40 -18.77 6.70 -0.99
N SER A 41 -19.11 7.86 -0.43
CA SER A 41 -18.48 8.37 0.82
C SER A 41 -19.10 7.79 2.09
N ASP A 42 -20.17 7.04 1.98
CA ASP A 42 -20.92 6.38 3.07
C ASP A 42 -20.46 4.93 3.31
N LEU A 43 -19.55 4.41 2.47
CA LEU A 43 -18.97 3.09 2.68
C LEU A 43 -18.17 3.05 3.97
N PHE A 44 -18.52 2.12 4.84
CA PHE A 44 -17.82 1.92 6.10
C PHE A 44 -17.82 0.45 6.52
N GLY A 45 -16.65 -0.11 6.82
CA GLY A 45 -16.51 -1.49 7.25
C GLY A 45 -15.36 -1.68 8.23
N ILE A 46 -15.51 -2.63 9.14
CA ILE A 46 -14.48 -3.08 10.09
C ILE A 46 -14.32 -4.59 9.94
N ALA A 47 -13.09 -5.06 9.81
CA ALA A 47 -12.77 -6.49 9.81
C ALA A 47 -11.58 -6.75 10.75
N VAL A 48 -11.66 -7.81 11.53
CA VAL A 48 -10.62 -8.28 12.45
C VAL A 48 -10.40 -9.76 12.21
N CYS A 49 -9.16 -10.18 11.97
CA CYS A 49 -8.78 -11.58 11.90
C CYS A 49 -8.27 -12.04 13.27
N LEU A 50 -8.79 -13.15 13.76
CA LEU A 50 -8.34 -13.80 14.98
C LEU A 50 -7.15 -14.73 14.70
N PRO A 51 -6.36 -15.09 15.73
CA PRO A 51 -5.19 -15.97 15.56
C PRO A 51 -5.48 -17.34 14.96
N ASP A 52 -6.73 -17.81 15.00
CA ASP A 52 -7.18 -19.06 14.39
C ASP A 52 -7.72 -18.89 12.95
N GLY A 53 -7.62 -17.67 12.38
CA GLY A 53 -8.05 -17.34 11.03
C GLY A 53 -9.53 -16.97 10.90
N GLU A 54 -10.32 -16.99 11.98
CA GLU A 54 -11.70 -16.51 11.93
C GLU A 54 -11.75 -15.00 11.72
N ILE A 55 -12.54 -14.52 10.75
CA ILE A 55 -12.73 -13.09 10.48
C ILE A 55 -14.07 -12.63 11.05
N ILE A 56 -13.99 -11.70 11.99
CA ILE A 56 -15.14 -10.98 12.56
C ILE A 56 -15.26 -9.66 11.82
N ALA A 57 -16.44 -9.36 11.25
CA ALA A 57 -16.61 -8.21 10.38
C ALA A 57 -17.99 -7.54 10.57
N ALA A 58 -18.06 -6.24 10.32
CA ALA A 58 -19.28 -5.43 10.33
C ALA A 58 -19.22 -4.39 9.22
N GLY A 59 -20.38 -4.09 8.60
CA GLY A 59 -20.52 -3.10 7.52
C GLY A 59 -20.03 -3.60 6.15
N ASP A 60 -19.54 -2.69 5.31
CA ASP A 60 -19.25 -2.88 3.88
C ASP A 60 -17.93 -3.63 3.63
N THR A 61 -17.70 -4.71 4.35
CA THR A 61 -16.40 -5.42 4.36
C THR A 61 -16.11 -6.24 3.11
N GLU A 62 -17.09 -6.43 2.24
CA GLU A 62 -16.96 -7.10 0.93
C GLU A 62 -16.79 -6.10 -0.23
N TYR A 63 -16.91 -4.81 0.03
CA TYR A 63 -16.68 -3.81 -1.01
C TYR A 63 -15.23 -3.82 -1.45
N LYS A 64 -14.99 -3.93 -2.78
CA LYS A 64 -13.65 -3.85 -3.37
C LYS A 64 -13.22 -2.39 -3.49
N PHE A 65 -12.08 -2.06 -2.92
CA PHE A 65 -11.45 -0.73 -3.01
C PHE A 65 -9.96 -0.86 -3.36
N GLY A 66 -9.39 0.20 -3.93
CA GLY A 66 -7.96 0.22 -4.20
C GLY A 66 -7.14 0.14 -2.92
N ILE A 67 -6.20 -0.79 -2.86
CA ILE A 67 -5.32 -0.97 -1.68
C ILE A 67 -4.47 0.27 -1.39
N GLU A 68 -4.21 1.09 -2.41
CA GLU A 68 -3.46 2.34 -2.33
C GLU A 68 -2.12 2.18 -1.60
N SER A 69 -1.79 3.11 -0.73
CA SER A 69 -0.52 3.12 0.00
C SER A 69 -0.33 1.98 0.99
N VAL A 70 -1.34 1.19 1.32
CA VAL A 70 -1.17 -0.03 2.12
C VAL A 70 -0.29 -1.03 1.36
N SER A 71 -0.31 -1.02 0.02
CA SER A 71 0.53 -1.85 -0.85
C SER A 71 2.04 -1.68 -0.63
N LYS A 72 2.48 -0.53 -0.08
CA LYS A 72 3.89 -0.30 0.24
C LYS A 72 4.45 -1.32 1.23
N VAL A 73 3.63 -1.77 2.19
CA VAL A 73 4.04 -2.74 3.22
C VAL A 73 4.36 -4.11 2.60
N PRO A 74 3.44 -4.77 1.87
CA PRO A 74 3.77 -6.04 1.22
C PRO A 74 4.94 -5.94 0.23
N THR A 75 5.07 -4.85 -0.53
CA THR A 75 6.21 -4.68 -1.44
C THR A 75 7.54 -4.50 -0.68
N ALA A 76 7.54 -3.79 0.45
CA ALA A 76 8.72 -3.70 1.31
C ALA A 76 9.11 -5.08 1.88
N ILE A 77 8.14 -5.88 2.33
CA ILE A 77 8.38 -7.25 2.81
C ILE A 77 8.93 -8.12 1.67
N LEU A 78 8.34 -8.05 0.47
CA LEU A 78 8.84 -8.79 -0.70
C LEU A 78 10.28 -8.40 -1.04
N THR A 79 10.61 -7.10 -0.97
CA THR A 79 11.98 -6.62 -1.17
C THR A 79 12.92 -7.21 -0.12
N MET A 80 12.54 -7.21 1.17
CA MET A 80 13.34 -7.82 2.24
C MET A 80 13.47 -9.34 2.12
N ASN A 81 12.52 -10.02 1.47
CA ASN A 81 12.63 -11.46 1.17
C ASN A 81 13.62 -11.75 0.02
N GLN A 82 13.89 -10.78 -0.84
CA GLN A 82 14.78 -10.92 -2.00
C GLN A 82 16.20 -10.37 -1.76
N TYR A 83 16.37 -9.55 -0.74
CA TYR A 83 17.63 -8.90 -0.35
C TYR A 83 17.85 -9.02 1.15
N SER A 84 19.10 -8.86 1.60
CA SER A 84 19.34 -8.81 3.04
C SER A 84 18.75 -7.51 3.66
N PRO A 85 18.42 -7.52 4.96
CA PRO A 85 17.99 -6.30 5.66
C PRO A 85 19.00 -5.16 5.53
N GLU A 86 20.30 -5.47 5.55
CA GLU A 86 21.40 -4.51 5.42
C GLU A 86 21.40 -3.86 4.03
N GLU A 87 21.18 -4.66 2.98
CA GLU A 87 21.07 -4.11 1.62
C GLU A 87 19.87 -3.19 1.47
N VAL A 88 18.71 -3.56 2.02
CA VAL A 88 17.49 -2.73 1.98
C VAL A 88 17.71 -1.44 2.76
N LEU A 89 18.32 -1.54 3.96
CA LEU A 89 18.63 -0.36 4.78
C LEU A 89 19.58 0.60 4.06
N THR A 90 20.61 0.08 3.38
CA THR A 90 21.56 0.89 2.61
C THR A 90 20.93 1.55 1.39
N LYS A 91 19.96 0.89 0.75
CA LYS A 91 19.35 1.34 -0.51
C LYS A 91 18.13 2.22 -0.33
N ILE A 92 17.34 1.99 0.73
CA ILE A 92 16.06 2.67 0.97
C ILE A 92 16.05 3.38 2.33
N GLY A 93 16.67 2.80 3.37
CA GLY A 93 16.63 3.35 4.74
C GLY A 93 15.39 2.92 5.52
N ALA A 94 15.32 3.39 6.78
CA ALA A 94 14.22 3.11 7.71
C ALA A 94 13.87 4.31 8.61
N ASP A 95 14.23 5.52 8.19
CA ASP A 95 14.08 6.73 8.99
C ASP A 95 12.83 7.52 8.59
N ALA A 96 12.20 8.19 9.56
CA ALA A 96 11.11 9.10 9.28
C ALA A 96 11.62 10.37 8.59
N THR A 97 10.93 10.83 7.54
CA THR A 97 11.32 12.04 6.81
C THR A 97 10.97 13.34 7.54
N GLY A 98 9.97 13.32 8.44
CA GLY A 98 9.39 14.54 9.01
C GLY A 98 8.68 15.44 7.98
N LEU A 99 8.49 14.96 6.74
CA LEU A 99 7.89 15.66 5.62
C LEU A 99 6.67 14.89 5.07
N PRO A 100 5.81 15.51 4.25
CA PRO A 100 4.73 14.80 3.58
C PRO A 100 5.21 13.58 2.78
N PHE A 101 4.40 12.52 2.76
CA PHE A 101 4.72 11.21 2.15
C PHE A 101 5.11 11.27 0.66
N ASN A 102 4.72 12.32 -0.04
CA ASN A 102 4.97 12.58 -1.46
C ASN A 102 5.92 13.76 -1.69
N SER A 103 6.71 14.15 -0.69
CA SER A 103 7.61 15.31 -0.75
C SER A 103 8.83 15.04 -1.62
N ILE A 104 9.04 15.89 -2.62
CA ILE A 104 10.29 15.94 -3.41
C ILE A 104 11.45 16.45 -2.53
N MET A 105 11.18 17.35 -1.58
CA MET A 105 12.19 17.89 -0.67
C MET A 105 12.84 16.78 0.17
N ALA A 106 12.11 15.72 0.53
CA ALA A 106 12.68 14.58 1.23
C ALA A 106 13.87 13.97 0.47
N ILE A 107 13.77 13.85 -0.87
CA ILE A 107 14.84 13.30 -1.71
C ILE A 107 16.06 14.22 -1.74
N LEU A 108 15.84 15.54 -1.73
CA LEU A 108 16.91 16.54 -1.79
C LEU A 108 17.69 16.67 -0.48
N LEU A 109 17.01 16.44 0.65
CA LEU A 109 17.61 16.53 1.98
C LEU A 109 18.35 15.24 2.38
N GLU A 110 17.95 14.11 1.84
CA GLU A 110 18.66 12.84 2.06
C GLU A 110 19.96 12.79 1.24
N LYS A 111 21.00 12.19 1.82
CA LYS A 111 22.33 12.18 1.18
C LYS A 111 22.50 10.97 0.25
N ASP A 112 22.09 9.79 0.69
CA ASP A 112 22.53 8.54 0.04
C ASP A 112 21.37 7.67 -0.48
N HIS A 113 20.20 7.69 0.13
CA HIS A 113 19.04 6.85 -0.20
C HIS A 113 17.71 7.53 0.17
N PRO A 114 16.56 7.04 -0.29
CA PRO A 114 15.24 7.40 0.27
C PRO A 114 15.19 7.03 1.76
N SER A 115 14.42 7.79 2.55
CA SER A 115 14.42 7.60 4.02
C SER A 115 13.74 6.32 4.47
N THR A 116 12.71 5.85 3.75
CA THR A 116 11.89 4.69 4.14
C THR A 116 11.05 4.19 2.97
N PRO A 117 10.74 2.87 2.90
CA PRO A 117 9.85 2.34 1.88
C PRO A 117 8.38 2.77 2.07
N LEU A 118 8.04 3.44 3.16
CA LEU A 118 6.66 3.84 3.49
C LEU A 118 6.28 5.25 2.98
N VAL A 119 7.22 5.96 2.35
CA VAL A 119 6.94 7.19 1.56
C VAL A 119 7.07 6.90 0.08
N ASN A 120 6.49 7.75 -0.79
CA ASN A 120 6.44 7.46 -2.24
C ASN A 120 7.83 7.26 -2.85
N ALA A 121 8.82 8.05 -2.49
CA ALA A 121 10.19 7.90 -2.99
C ALA A 121 10.78 6.52 -2.68
N GLY A 122 10.69 6.07 -1.43
CA GLY A 122 11.20 4.77 -1.04
C GLY A 122 10.36 3.61 -1.58
N ALA A 123 9.05 3.77 -1.72
CA ALA A 123 8.17 2.75 -2.30
C ALA A 123 8.46 2.54 -3.81
N ILE A 124 8.67 3.61 -4.56
CA ILE A 124 9.06 3.53 -5.98
C ILE A 124 10.46 2.90 -6.11
N ALA A 125 11.40 3.27 -5.21
CA ALA A 125 12.71 2.63 -5.16
C ALA A 125 12.60 1.12 -4.83
N ALA A 126 11.74 0.73 -3.89
CA ALA A 126 11.46 -0.68 -3.58
C ALA A 126 10.92 -1.46 -4.78
N CYS A 127 9.94 -0.90 -5.52
CA CYS A 127 9.44 -1.50 -6.76
C CYS A 127 10.57 -1.71 -7.78
N SER A 128 11.51 -0.76 -7.88
CA SER A 128 12.66 -0.90 -8.78
C SER A 128 13.60 -2.04 -8.38
N MET A 129 13.67 -2.39 -7.09
CA MET A 129 14.51 -3.49 -6.58
C MET A 129 13.92 -4.88 -6.80
N ILE A 130 12.62 -5.04 -6.97
CA ILE A 130 12.00 -6.37 -7.14
C ILE A 130 12.66 -7.13 -8.30
N LYS A 131 13.02 -8.37 -8.04
CA LYS A 131 13.64 -9.27 -9.04
C LYS A 131 12.59 -9.99 -9.88
N PRO A 132 12.92 -10.32 -11.13
CA PRO A 132 14.18 -10.07 -11.83
C PRO A 132 14.27 -8.64 -12.39
N ILE A 133 15.43 -8.01 -12.26
CA ILE A 133 15.68 -6.66 -12.78
C ILE A 133 15.49 -6.60 -14.29
N GLY A 134 14.88 -5.52 -14.81
CA GLY A 134 14.63 -5.32 -16.24
C GLY A 134 13.52 -6.20 -16.84
N LYS A 135 12.71 -6.85 -16.03
CA LYS A 135 11.63 -7.75 -16.46
C LYS A 135 10.28 -7.30 -15.85
N PRO A 136 9.60 -6.31 -16.43
CA PRO A 136 8.40 -5.70 -15.83
C PRO A 136 7.29 -6.70 -15.52
N ASP A 137 6.99 -7.61 -16.44
CA ASP A 137 5.91 -8.58 -16.25
C ASP A 137 6.21 -9.56 -15.09
N ALA A 138 7.44 -10.09 -15.04
CA ALA A 138 7.84 -10.99 -13.95
C ALA A 138 7.92 -10.27 -12.59
N LYS A 139 8.28 -8.99 -12.56
CA LYS A 139 8.20 -8.17 -11.35
C LYS A 139 6.76 -7.96 -10.90
N TRP A 140 5.87 -7.70 -11.86
CA TRP A 140 4.44 -7.56 -11.58
C TRP A 140 3.86 -8.86 -11.01
N GLU A 141 4.13 -9.99 -11.65
CA GLU A 141 3.73 -11.31 -11.16
C GLU A 141 4.22 -11.57 -9.74
N ALA A 142 5.45 -11.18 -9.41
CA ALA A 142 6.01 -11.33 -8.07
C ALA A 142 5.27 -10.45 -7.03
N ILE A 143 4.97 -9.19 -7.37
CA ILE A 143 4.23 -8.26 -6.49
C ILE A 143 2.80 -8.74 -6.29
N GLN A 144 2.08 -9.02 -7.39
CA GLN A 144 0.69 -9.47 -7.34
C GLN A 144 0.57 -10.80 -6.60
N GLY A 145 1.39 -11.78 -6.94
CA GLY A 145 1.37 -13.10 -6.29
C GLY A 145 1.70 -13.03 -4.79
N PHE A 146 2.57 -12.10 -4.37
CA PHE A 146 2.84 -11.89 -2.96
C PHE A 146 1.62 -11.32 -2.23
N ILE A 147 0.94 -10.33 -2.82
CA ILE A 147 -0.29 -9.75 -2.26
C ILE A 147 -1.42 -10.79 -2.23
N GLU A 148 -1.57 -11.61 -3.29
CA GLU A 148 -2.52 -12.73 -3.32
C GLU A 148 -2.27 -13.75 -2.21
N GLY A 149 -0.99 -14.06 -1.96
CA GLY A 149 -0.60 -14.94 -0.86
C GLY A 149 -0.98 -14.39 0.51
N LEU A 150 -0.85 -13.08 0.72
CA LEU A 150 -1.30 -12.40 1.93
C LEU A 150 -2.83 -12.38 2.03
N CYS A 151 -3.53 -12.05 0.97
CA CYS A 151 -5.00 -12.00 0.94
C CYS A 151 -5.69 -13.38 0.98
N GLY A 152 -4.94 -14.45 0.79
CA GLY A 152 -5.47 -15.82 0.71
C GLY A 152 -6.38 -16.08 -0.51
N SER A 153 -6.40 -15.18 -1.49
CA SER A 153 -7.23 -15.26 -2.70
C SER A 153 -6.66 -14.36 -3.80
N SER A 154 -7.09 -14.58 -5.04
CA SER A 154 -6.70 -13.74 -6.18
C SER A 154 -7.13 -12.30 -6.00
N VAL A 155 -6.28 -11.39 -6.49
CA VAL A 155 -6.56 -9.96 -6.56
C VAL A 155 -6.36 -9.45 -7.99
N GLU A 156 -7.09 -8.41 -8.36
CA GLU A 156 -7.05 -7.81 -9.68
C GLU A 156 -6.82 -6.31 -9.58
N VAL A 157 -6.22 -5.72 -10.58
CA VAL A 157 -6.12 -4.26 -10.71
C VAL A 157 -7.50 -3.67 -11.01
N ILE A 158 -7.89 -2.61 -10.33
CA ILE A 158 -9.05 -1.80 -10.70
C ILE A 158 -8.61 -0.90 -11.87
N ASP A 159 -8.91 -1.30 -13.09
CA ASP A 159 -8.42 -0.64 -14.32
C ASP A 159 -8.76 0.85 -14.37
N GLU A 160 -9.95 1.24 -13.92
CA GLU A 160 -10.38 2.64 -13.90
C GLU A 160 -9.57 3.47 -12.92
N LEU A 161 -9.24 2.92 -11.74
CA LEU A 161 -8.35 3.55 -10.77
C LEU A 161 -6.93 3.68 -11.34
N TYR A 162 -6.38 2.60 -11.89
CA TYR A 162 -5.05 2.61 -12.49
C TYR A 162 -4.93 3.66 -13.61
N LYS A 163 -5.90 3.75 -14.50
CA LYS A 163 -5.94 4.78 -15.57
C LYS A 163 -6.04 6.19 -15.00
N SER A 164 -6.89 6.39 -14.00
CA SER A 164 -7.08 7.67 -13.34
C SER A 164 -5.80 8.14 -12.63
N GLU A 165 -5.15 7.25 -11.88
CA GLU A 165 -3.89 7.55 -11.20
C GLU A 165 -2.75 7.81 -12.19
N THR A 166 -2.59 6.96 -13.21
CA THR A 166 -1.58 7.15 -14.26
C THR A 166 -1.69 8.49 -14.96
N ALA A 167 -2.92 8.96 -15.20
CA ALA A 167 -3.16 10.25 -15.86
C ALA A 167 -2.78 11.46 -14.98
N THR A 168 -2.74 11.31 -13.67
CA THR A 168 -2.54 12.42 -12.70
C THR A 168 -1.26 12.31 -11.87
N ASN A 169 -0.42 11.27 -12.06
CA ASN A 169 0.74 10.97 -11.22
C ASN A 169 2.00 11.81 -11.49
N PHE A 170 1.87 13.07 -11.93
CA PHE A 170 3.00 13.93 -12.27
C PHE A 170 4.02 14.10 -11.15
N ASN A 171 3.56 14.18 -9.90
CA ASN A 171 4.46 14.28 -8.75
C ASN A 171 5.30 13.00 -8.58
N ASN A 172 4.70 11.82 -8.72
CA ASN A 172 5.41 10.55 -8.65
C ASN A 172 6.37 10.34 -9.82
N LYS A 173 6.04 10.84 -11.03
CA LYS A 173 6.98 10.91 -12.16
C LYS A 173 8.20 11.74 -11.81
N SER A 174 7.98 12.93 -11.24
CA SER A 174 9.07 13.81 -10.80
C SER A 174 9.95 13.12 -9.73
N ILE A 175 9.34 12.41 -8.78
CA ILE A 175 10.05 11.61 -7.76
C ILE A 175 10.91 10.53 -8.43
N ALA A 176 10.35 9.72 -9.33
CA ALA A 176 11.06 8.61 -9.97
C ALA A 176 12.29 9.11 -10.76
N TRP A 177 12.13 10.17 -11.54
CA TRP A 177 13.23 10.75 -12.31
C TRP A 177 14.25 11.50 -11.45
N LEU A 178 13.83 12.10 -10.33
CA LEU A 178 14.75 12.69 -9.37
C LEU A 178 15.57 11.61 -8.67
N LEU A 179 14.97 10.49 -8.28
CA LEU A 179 15.68 9.32 -7.76
C LEU A 179 16.69 8.79 -8.79
N LYS A 180 16.34 8.78 -10.09
CA LYS A 180 17.27 8.41 -11.16
C LYS A 180 18.47 9.34 -11.23
N ASN A 181 18.23 10.64 -11.14
CA ASN A 181 19.29 11.65 -11.16
C ASN A 181 20.31 11.46 -10.02
N TYR A 182 19.83 11.02 -8.85
CA TYR A 182 20.68 10.74 -7.68
C TYR A 182 21.14 9.28 -7.56
N SER A 183 20.92 8.44 -8.58
CA SER A 183 21.26 7.01 -8.57
C SER A 183 20.64 6.22 -7.42
N ARG A 184 19.42 6.59 -7.01
CA ARG A 184 18.64 6.00 -5.90
C ARG A 184 17.44 5.20 -6.39
N ILE A 185 17.43 4.80 -7.64
CA ILE A 185 16.48 3.86 -8.25
C ILE A 185 17.28 2.79 -8.98
N TYR A 186 16.84 1.55 -8.92
CA TYR A 186 17.65 0.37 -9.23
C TYR A 186 17.23 -0.34 -10.52
N ASP A 187 16.31 0.28 -11.26
CA ASP A 187 15.84 -0.15 -12.57
C ASP A 187 15.34 1.06 -13.38
N ASP A 188 14.66 0.85 -14.48
CA ASP A 188 14.04 1.91 -15.25
C ASP A 188 13.00 2.70 -14.41
N PRO A 189 13.06 4.03 -14.35
CA PRO A 189 12.18 4.83 -13.50
C PRO A 189 10.71 4.79 -13.92
N ASP A 190 10.42 4.73 -15.23
CA ASP A 190 9.05 4.68 -15.71
C ASP A 190 8.42 3.31 -15.45
N MET A 191 9.20 2.23 -15.59
CA MET A 191 8.78 0.89 -15.19
C MET A 191 8.54 0.78 -13.69
N ALA A 192 9.44 1.31 -12.86
CA ALA A 192 9.27 1.29 -11.41
C ALA A 192 8.03 2.07 -10.97
N LEU A 193 7.76 3.19 -11.61
CA LEU A 193 6.55 3.97 -11.37
C LEU A 193 5.28 3.24 -11.82
N ASP A 194 5.31 2.56 -12.97
CA ASP A 194 4.17 1.79 -13.45
C ASP A 194 3.83 0.66 -12.47
N LEU A 195 4.82 -0.11 -12.02
CA LEU A 195 4.64 -1.15 -11.01
C LEU A 195 4.07 -0.59 -9.70
N TYR A 196 4.57 0.56 -9.26
CA TYR A 196 4.07 1.26 -8.08
C TYR A 196 2.60 1.69 -8.26
N THR A 197 2.22 2.24 -9.41
CA THR A 197 0.84 2.64 -9.69
C THR A 197 -0.09 1.43 -9.78
N ARG A 198 0.34 0.35 -10.44
CA ARG A 198 -0.42 -0.91 -10.52
C ARG A 198 -0.69 -1.49 -9.15
N GLN A 199 0.33 -1.59 -8.27
CA GLN A 199 0.14 -2.15 -6.93
C GLN A 199 -0.82 -1.31 -6.07
N CYS A 200 -0.78 0.03 -6.17
CA CYS A 200 -1.73 0.91 -5.50
C CYS A 200 -3.17 0.68 -5.98
N SER A 201 -3.32 0.32 -7.25
CA SER A 201 -4.62 0.11 -7.89
C SER A 201 -5.18 -1.32 -7.73
N ILE A 202 -4.51 -2.22 -7.00
CA ILE A 202 -5.05 -3.54 -6.68
C ILE A 202 -6.33 -3.40 -5.86
N GLY A 203 -7.40 -4.06 -6.30
CA GLY A 203 -8.67 -4.13 -5.60
C GLY A 203 -8.66 -5.18 -4.51
N VAL A 204 -8.90 -4.77 -3.29
CA VAL A 204 -9.01 -5.63 -2.11
C VAL A 204 -10.27 -5.34 -1.33
N THR A 205 -10.67 -6.26 -0.46
CA THR A 205 -11.75 -6.06 0.54
C THR A 205 -11.15 -5.89 1.94
N ALA A 206 -11.91 -5.32 2.87
CA ALA A 206 -11.48 -5.22 4.27
C ALA A 206 -11.21 -6.60 4.88
N ARG A 207 -11.99 -7.63 4.48
CA ARG A 207 -11.77 -9.01 4.93
C ARG A 207 -10.46 -9.61 4.43
N GLN A 208 -10.12 -9.38 3.15
CA GLN A 208 -8.84 -9.82 2.58
C GLN A 208 -7.66 -9.18 3.32
N LEU A 209 -7.71 -7.88 3.58
CA LEU A 209 -6.64 -7.19 4.32
C LEU A 209 -6.54 -7.64 5.78
N ALA A 210 -7.66 -7.93 6.44
CA ALA A 210 -7.65 -8.43 7.81
C ALA A 210 -7.05 -9.85 7.91
N GLY A 211 -7.26 -10.69 6.90
CA GLY A 211 -6.73 -12.06 6.83
C GLY A 211 -5.25 -12.15 6.45
N GLY A 212 -4.75 -11.13 5.77
CA GLY A 212 -3.34 -11.04 5.35
C GLY A 212 -2.41 -10.66 6.47
#